data_1867958c36a526f1b3c78d17d1399dba
#
_entry.id   1867958c36a526f1b3c78d17d1399dba
#
_cell.length_a   1.000
_cell.length_b   1.000
_cell.length_c   1.000
_cell.angle_alpha   90.00
_cell.angle_beta   90.00
_cell.angle_gamma   90.00
#
_symmetry.space_group_name_H-M   'P 1'
#
loop_
_entity.id
_entity.type
_entity.pdbx_description
1 polymer ?
#
loop_
_entity_poly.entity_id
_entity_poly.type
_entity_poly.pdbx_seq_one_letter_code
_entity_poly.pdbx_strand_id
1 'polypeptide(L)'
;MEKRFISVESAERLKESGLEFSSDNSQVLRQDALDQLDRAGVHVCVDYHISAEKYYVRVCGHAHAHYTVGYFANRDEGEIAAISLIVEKGLV
;
A
#
# COMPACT_ATOMS: atom_id res chain seq x y z
N MET A 1 -8.80 -11.09 -12.45
CA MET A 1 -9.03 -9.64 -12.27
C MET A 1 -7.72 -8.90 -12.09
N GLU A 2 -7.62 -7.77 -12.72
CA GLU A 2 -6.41 -6.96 -12.71
C GLU A 2 -6.25 -6.24 -11.36
N LYS A 3 -5.11 -6.45 -10.70
CA LYS A 3 -4.82 -5.80 -9.42
C LYS A 3 -3.63 -4.83 -9.55
N ARG A 4 -3.46 -4.29 -10.74
CA ARG A 4 -2.36 -3.40 -11.06
C ARG A 4 -2.51 -2.00 -10.49
N PHE A 5 -3.75 -1.56 -10.35
CA PHE A 5 -4.07 -0.20 -9.93
C PHE A 5 -4.66 -0.18 -8.54
N ILE A 6 -4.39 0.87 -7.81
CA ILE A 6 -5.09 1.12 -6.56
C ILE A 6 -6.43 1.77 -6.88
N SER A 7 -7.31 1.87 -5.88
CA SER A 7 -8.61 2.51 -6.10
C SER A 7 -8.44 3.99 -6.41
N VAL A 8 -9.39 4.55 -7.14
CA VAL A 8 -9.40 5.99 -7.47
C VAL A 8 -9.41 6.82 -6.19
N GLU A 9 -10.19 6.40 -5.21
CA GLU A 9 -10.27 7.11 -3.93
C GLU A 9 -8.93 7.14 -3.21
N SER A 10 -8.22 5.99 -3.15
CA SER A 10 -6.91 5.94 -2.54
C SER A 10 -5.91 6.81 -3.30
N ALA A 11 -5.96 6.78 -4.63
CA ALA A 11 -5.08 7.59 -5.46
C ALA A 11 -5.28 9.09 -5.20
N GLU A 12 -6.53 9.52 -5.11
CA GLU A 12 -6.84 10.92 -4.84
C GLU A 12 -6.32 11.36 -3.48
N ARG A 13 -6.51 10.55 -2.47
CA ARG A 13 -6.03 10.87 -1.12
C ARG A 13 -4.52 10.93 -1.04
N LEU A 14 -3.83 10.04 -1.73
CA LEU A 14 -2.37 10.07 -1.78
C LEU A 14 -1.87 11.33 -2.47
N LYS A 15 -2.52 11.75 -3.54
CA LYS A 15 -2.17 12.99 -4.23
C LYS A 15 -2.41 14.20 -3.33
N GLU A 16 -3.50 14.22 -2.59
CA GLU A 16 -3.78 15.28 -1.62
C GLU A 16 -2.71 15.35 -0.54
N SER A 17 -2.09 14.24 -0.21
CA SER A 17 -1.01 14.18 0.77
C SER A 17 0.33 14.66 0.23
N GLY A 18 0.38 15.05 -1.05
CA GLY A 18 1.58 15.59 -1.66
C GLY A 18 2.42 14.60 -2.44
N LEU A 19 1.96 13.36 -2.58
CA LEU A 19 2.69 12.36 -3.36
C LEU A 19 2.46 12.61 -4.86
N GLU A 20 3.52 12.43 -5.63
CA GLU A 20 3.47 12.62 -7.08
C GLU A 20 3.53 11.28 -7.79
N PHE A 21 2.74 11.15 -8.84
CA PHE A 21 2.67 9.93 -9.62
C PHE A 21 2.90 10.24 -11.09
N SER A 22 3.48 9.28 -11.80
CA SER A 22 3.77 9.44 -13.22
C SER A 22 2.52 9.42 -14.09
N SER A 23 1.41 8.92 -13.56
CA SER A 23 0.16 8.82 -14.29
C SER A 23 -0.62 10.14 -14.23
N ASP A 24 -1.12 10.59 -15.37
CA ASP A 24 -1.89 11.83 -15.46
C ASP A 24 -3.37 11.65 -15.15
N ASN A 25 -3.84 10.43 -15.16
CA ASN A 25 -5.25 10.16 -14.93
C ASN A 25 -5.50 9.68 -13.50
N SER A 26 -6.72 9.27 -13.23
CA SER A 26 -7.10 8.82 -11.90
C SER A 26 -6.58 7.42 -11.55
N GLN A 27 -5.98 6.73 -12.52
CA GLN A 27 -5.45 5.39 -12.29
C GLN A 27 -3.98 5.46 -11.90
N VAL A 28 -3.69 4.98 -10.71
CA VAL A 28 -2.32 4.94 -10.19
C VAL A 28 -1.92 3.49 -10.06
N LEU A 29 -0.76 3.15 -10.62
CA LEU A 29 -0.21 1.81 -10.51
C LEU A 29 0.14 1.51 -9.05
N ARG A 30 -0.20 0.31 -8.62
CA ARG A 30 0.15 -0.14 -7.26
C ARG A 30 1.63 0.04 -6.98
N GLN A 31 2.49 -0.33 -7.93
CA GLN A 31 3.94 -0.23 -7.75
C GLN A 31 4.40 1.22 -7.59
N ASP A 32 3.81 2.15 -8.36
CA ASP A 32 4.13 3.57 -8.21
C ASP A 32 3.75 4.06 -6.82
N ALA A 33 2.58 3.65 -6.32
CA ALA A 33 2.15 4.04 -4.98
C ALA A 33 3.11 3.53 -3.93
N LEU A 34 3.53 2.27 -4.03
CA LEU A 34 4.48 1.69 -3.09
C LEU A 34 5.82 2.41 -3.12
N ASP A 35 6.32 2.74 -4.31
CA ASP A 35 7.59 3.45 -4.44
C ASP A 35 7.53 4.85 -3.82
N GLN A 36 6.43 5.56 -4.04
CA GLN A 36 6.27 6.90 -3.46
C GLN A 36 6.12 6.84 -1.95
N LEU A 37 5.41 5.83 -1.44
CA LEU A 37 5.29 5.64 0.00
C LEU A 37 6.64 5.33 0.63
N ASP A 38 7.46 4.49 -0.02
CA ASP A 38 8.82 4.21 0.46
C ASP A 38 9.63 5.51 0.60
N ARG A 39 9.55 6.38 -0.38
CA ARG A 39 10.26 7.66 -0.36
C ARG A 39 9.74 8.57 0.74
N ALA A 40 8.47 8.46 1.08
CA ALA A 40 7.86 9.23 2.15
C ALA A 40 8.12 8.63 3.53
N GLY A 41 8.81 7.50 3.61
CA GLY A 41 9.14 6.86 4.87
C GLY A 41 8.08 5.90 5.38
N VAL A 42 7.14 5.51 4.53
CA VAL A 42 6.09 4.55 4.88
C VAL A 42 6.30 3.29 4.03
N HIS A 43 6.55 2.19 4.68
CA HIS A 43 6.94 0.95 4.01
C HIS A 43 5.89 -0.15 4.18
N VAL A 44 5.59 -0.83 3.08
CA VAL A 44 4.73 -2.00 3.08
C VAL A 44 5.62 -3.23 3.05
N CYS A 45 5.53 -4.05 4.10
CA CYS A 45 6.35 -5.24 4.26
C CYS A 45 5.48 -6.47 4.03
N VAL A 46 5.91 -7.35 3.13
CA VAL A 46 5.18 -8.57 2.79
C VAL A 46 6.07 -9.78 3.03
N ASP A 47 5.62 -10.68 3.92
CA ASP A 47 6.31 -11.93 4.22
C ASP A 47 5.40 -13.10 3.91
N TYR A 48 5.97 -14.16 3.35
CA TYR A 48 5.20 -15.36 3.08
C TYR A 48 5.32 -16.33 4.27
N HIS A 49 4.18 -16.71 4.83
CA HIS A 49 4.13 -17.69 5.92
C HIS A 49 3.85 -19.07 5.37
N ILE A 50 4.86 -19.92 5.38
CA ILE A 50 4.77 -21.27 4.83
C ILE A 50 3.70 -22.10 5.54
N SER A 51 3.64 -22.02 6.85
CA SER A 51 2.69 -22.82 7.63
C SER A 51 1.24 -22.42 7.40
N ALA A 52 0.99 -21.14 7.12
CA ALA A 52 -0.35 -20.63 6.84
C ALA A 52 -0.68 -20.62 5.35
N GLU A 53 0.34 -20.81 4.51
CA GLU A 53 0.22 -20.70 3.05
C GLU A 53 -0.39 -19.38 2.62
N LYS A 54 -0.02 -18.30 3.31
CA LYS A 54 -0.54 -16.95 3.05
C LYS A 54 0.55 -15.91 3.20
N TYR A 55 0.29 -14.76 2.62
CA TYR A 55 1.17 -13.60 2.76
C TYR A 55 0.74 -12.77 3.97
N TYR A 56 1.69 -12.49 4.82
CA TYR A 56 1.48 -11.64 5.99
C TYR A 56 1.96 -10.23 5.65
N VAL A 57 1.08 -9.25 5.81
CA VAL A 57 1.35 -7.88 5.39
C VAL A 57 1.35 -6.93 6.57
N ARG A 58 2.37 -6.08 6.64
CA ARG A 58 2.52 -5.07 7.68
C ARG A 58 2.86 -3.73 7.05
N VAL A 59 2.57 -2.67 7.78
CA VAL A 59 2.99 -1.31 7.41
C VAL A 59 3.93 -0.80 8.49
N CYS A 60 5.08 -0.29 8.08
CA CYS A 60 6.12 0.26 8.97
C CYS A 60 6.44 1.69 8.55
N GLY A 61 6.73 2.55 9.51
CA GLY A 61 7.14 3.91 9.19
C GLY A 61 8.06 4.48 10.24
N HIS A 62 8.80 5.52 9.87
CA HIS A 62 9.77 6.14 10.80
C HIS A 62 9.12 6.73 12.03
N ALA A 63 7.97 7.35 11.87
CA ALA A 63 7.28 8.04 12.95
C ALA A 63 6.10 7.27 13.49
N HIS A 64 5.88 6.06 13.00
CA HIS A 64 4.68 5.30 13.33
C HIS A 64 5.03 3.90 13.80
N ALA A 65 4.20 3.38 14.69
CA ALA A 65 4.31 1.99 15.10
C ALA A 65 3.96 1.09 13.91
N HIS A 66 4.32 -0.17 14.04
CA HIS A 66 3.96 -1.17 13.04
C HIS A 66 2.46 -1.43 13.07
N TYR A 67 1.86 -1.48 11.91
CA TYR A 67 0.46 -1.86 11.78
C TYR A 67 0.37 -3.18 11.04
N THR A 68 -0.34 -4.13 11.61
CA THR A 68 -0.61 -5.39 10.96
C THR A 68 -1.81 -5.22 10.04
N VAL A 69 -1.63 -5.50 8.75
CA VAL A 69 -2.73 -5.44 7.79
C VAL A 69 -3.51 -6.76 7.82
N GLY A 70 -2.80 -7.87 7.77
CA GLY A 70 -3.43 -9.17 7.85
C GLY A 70 -2.77 -10.21 6.97
N TYR A 71 -3.49 -11.30 6.72
CA TYR A 71 -3.06 -12.40 5.87
C TYR A 71 -3.87 -12.41 4.59
N PHE A 72 -3.21 -12.64 3.47
CA PHE A 72 -3.84 -12.60 2.15
C PHE A 72 -3.42 -13.78 1.30
N ALA A 73 -4.32 -14.21 0.43
CA ALA A 73 -4.06 -15.35 -0.46
C ALA A 73 -2.99 -15.03 -1.49
N ASN A 74 -2.89 -13.77 -1.90
CA ASN A 74 -1.85 -13.34 -2.82
C ASN A 74 -1.28 -11.98 -2.42
N ARG A 75 -0.09 -11.71 -2.94
CA ARG A 75 0.66 -10.52 -2.59
C ARG A 75 -0.05 -9.23 -3.02
N ASP A 76 -0.65 -9.25 -4.19
CA ASP A 76 -1.30 -8.06 -4.75
C ASP A 76 -2.44 -7.56 -3.87
N GLU A 77 -3.26 -8.47 -3.40
CA GLU A 77 -4.35 -8.12 -2.49
C GLU A 77 -3.83 -7.51 -1.20
N GLY A 78 -2.75 -8.09 -0.68
CA GLY A 78 -2.12 -7.58 0.54
C GLY A 78 -1.58 -6.18 0.38
N GLU A 79 -0.93 -5.91 -0.73
CA GLU A 79 -0.37 -4.59 -1.01
C GLU A 79 -1.47 -3.53 -1.17
N ILE A 80 -2.54 -3.88 -1.87
CA ILE A 80 -3.67 -2.97 -2.03
C ILE A 80 -4.34 -2.68 -0.68
N ALA A 81 -4.52 -3.70 0.13
CA ALA A 81 -5.09 -3.53 1.47
C ALA A 81 -4.21 -2.64 2.34
N ALA A 82 -2.89 -2.79 2.23
CA ALA A 82 -1.94 -1.96 2.98
C ALA A 82 -2.05 -0.49 2.56
N ILE A 83 -2.13 -0.23 1.27
CA ILE A 83 -2.28 1.14 0.77
C ILE A 83 -3.59 1.76 1.27
N SER A 84 -4.67 1.00 1.26
CA SER A 84 -5.95 1.47 1.79
C SER A 84 -5.87 1.81 3.26
N LEU A 85 -5.17 1.00 4.04
CA LEU A 85 -4.99 1.25 5.46
C LEU A 85 -4.16 2.51 5.71
N ILE A 86 -3.11 2.71 4.93
CA ILE A 86 -2.26 3.91 5.03
C ILE A 86 -3.10 5.16 4.78
N VAL A 87 -3.93 5.13 3.75
CA VAL A 87 -4.79 6.24 3.40
C VAL A 87 -5.83 6.49 4.50
N GLU A 88 -6.47 5.43 4.96
CA GLU A 88 -7.51 5.53 6.00
C GLU A 88 -6.99 6.11 7.30
N LYS A 89 -5.80 5.71 7.70
CA LYS A 89 -5.19 6.16 8.94
C LYS A 89 -4.39 7.45 8.81
N GLY A 90 -4.23 7.94 7.60
CA GLY A 90 -3.49 9.17 7.38
C GLY A 90 -2.02 9.07 7.76
N LEU A 91 -1.39 7.95 7.39
CA LEU A 91 0.01 7.71 7.73
C LEU A 91 1.01 8.43 6.82
N VAL A 92 0.51 9.11 5.81
CA VAL A 92 1.35 9.83 4.87
C VAL A 92 0.87 11.26 4.71
#